data_1d73a36f0a8bcb57ae59d8962658456a
#
_entry.id   1d73a36f0a8bcb57ae59d8962658456a
#
_cell.length_a   1.000
_cell.length_b   1.000
_cell.length_c   1.000
_cell.angle_alpha   90.00
_cell.angle_beta   90.00
_cell.angle_gamma   90.00
#
_symmetry.space_group_name_H-M   'P 1'
#
loop_
_entity.id
_entity.type
_entity.pdbx_description
1 polymer ?
#
loop_
_entity_poly.entity_id
_entity_poly.type
_entity_poly.pdbx_seq_one_letter_code
_entity_poly.pdbx_strand_id
1 'polypeptide(L)'
;RWATHVWNMFDFAADGRDEGGKHGVNQKGLVTMDRKLKKDAFYLYKAHWSSEPFVHICGRRYVNRAEDVTEVKVYSNLQEVTLSVDGKEAETKQGRYCFRFQVPISGEHRIRAAAKSERKGEELWDEISICRSEKPDPSYQFIQKGGVVNWFDKEDFDESCYSIKDTYGSLLA
;
A
#
# COMPACT_ATOMS: atom_id res chain seq x y z
N ARG A 1 -27.34 -9.65 -1.26
CA ARG A 1 -26.09 -10.16 -1.87
C ARG A 1 -25.73 -11.47 -1.17
N TRP A 2 -25.42 -12.51 -1.94
CA TRP A 2 -25.05 -13.82 -1.41
C TRP A 2 -23.59 -13.89 -1.00
N ALA A 3 -22.70 -13.36 -1.81
CA ALA A 3 -21.26 -13.33 -1.56
C ALA A 3 -20.58 -12.24 -2.39
N THR A 4 -19.41 -11.86 -1.94
CA THR A 4 -18.46 -11.04 -2.70
C THR A 4 -17.13 -11.79 -2.73
N HIS A 5 -16.59 -11.99 -3.92
CA HIS A 5 -15.33 -12.70 -4.12
C HIS A 5 -14.25 -11.75 -4.62
N VAL A 6 -13.05 -11.89 -4.07
CA VAL A 6 -11.90 -11.12 -4.54
C VAL A 6 -11.35 -11.77 -5.80
N TRP A 7 -11.24 -11.03 -6.85
CA TRP A 7 -10.51 -11.39 -8.04
C TRP A 7 -9.15 -10.70 -8.02
N ASN A 8 -8.07 -11.40 -7.74
CA ASN A 8 -8.02 -12.80 -7.35
C ASN A 8 -6.85 -13.01 -6.37
N MET A 9 -6.60 -14.22 -5.93
CA MET A 9 -5.56 -14.49 -4.94
C MET A 9 -4.14 -14.31 -5.52
N PHE A 10 -3.90 -14.72 -6.76
CA PHE A 10 -2.58 -14.71 -7.37
C PHE A 10 -2.57 -14.03 -8.72
N ASP A 11 -1.49 -13.34 -9.04
CA ASP A 11 -1.21 -12.97 -10.42
C ASP A 11 -1.09 -14.23 -11.28
N PHE A 12 -1.46 -14.14 -12.55
CA PHE A 12 -1.43 -15.27 -13.46
C PHE A 12 -1.10 -14.85 -14.88
N ALA A 13 -0.61 -15.81 -15.68
CA ALA A 13 -0.36 -15.59 -17.08
C ALA A 13 -1.67 -15.38 -17.85
N ALA A 14 -1.71 -14.39 -18.72
CA ALA A 14 -2.87 -14.05 -19.54
C ALA A 14 -2.39 -13.38 -20.83
N ASP A 15 -2.35 -14.15 -21.91
CA ASP A 15 -1.72 -13.82 -23.18
C ASP A 15 -2.09 -12.45 -23.76
N GLY A 16 -3.36 -12.11 -23.73
CA GLY A 16 -3.87 -10.84 -24.26
C GLY A 16 -3.81 -9.66 -23.30
N ARG A 17 -3.09 -9.77 -22.17
CA ARG A 17 -3.03 -8.72 -21.18
C ARG A 17 -1.77 -7.87 -21.30
N ASP A 18 -1.98 -6.55 -21.34
CA ASP A 18 -0.95 -5.52 -21.21
C ASP A 18 -1.50 -4.39 -20.36
N GLU A 19 -1.36 -4.51 -19.04
CA GLU A 19 -1.98 -3.63 -18.05
C GLU A 19 -0.95 -2.64 -17.46
N GLY A 20 0.01 -2.19 -18.27
CA GLY A 20 1.05 -1.23 -17.87
C GLY A 20 2.18 -1.81 -17.00
N GLY A 21 2.22 -3.14 -16.87
CA GLY A 21 3.27 -3.84 -16.16
C GLY A 21 4.01 -4.81 -17.08
N LYS A 22 4.01 -6.07 -16.73
CA LYS A 22 4.60 -7.11 -17.55
C LYS A 22 3.57 -7.63 -18.57
N HIS A 23 3.91 -7.56 -19.87
CA HIS A 23 3.06 -8.13 -20.92
C HIS A 23 2.77 -9.62 -20.66
N GLY A 24 1.58 -10.06 -20.98
CA GLY A 24 1.14 -11.45 -20.78
C GLY A 24 0.87 -11.83 -19.31
N VAL A 25 0.75 -10.84 -18.40
CA VAL A 25 0.48 -11.08 -16.98
C VAL A 25 -0.71 -10.28 -16.51
N ASN A 26 -1.68 -10.95 -15.89
CA ASN A 26 -2.70 -10.29 -15.08
C ASN A 26 -2.16 -10.03 -13.67
N GLN A 27 -2.05 -8.77 -13.28
CA GLN A 27 -1.45 -8.34 -12.02
C GLN A 27 -2.47 -8.03 -10.91
N LYS A 28 -3.72 -8.44 -11.06
CA LYS A 28 -4.80 -8.18 -10.08
C LYS A 28 -4.76 -9.08 -8.85
N GLY A 29 -3.81 -10.01 -8.78
CA GLY A 29 -3.63 -10.89 -7.63
C GLY A 29 -3.23 -10.14 -6.37
N LEU A 30 -3.65 -10.65 -5.22
CA LEU A 30 -3.18 -10.21 -3.90
C LEU A 30 -1.73 -10.64 -3.63
N VAL A 31 -1.29 -11.68 -4.32
CA VAL A 31 0.05 -12.28 -4.23
C VAL A 31 0.62 -12.40 -5.63
N THR A 32 1.92 -12.18 -5.79
CA THR A 32 2.59 -12.32 -7.08
C THR A 32 2.50 -13.73 -7.67
N MET A 33 2.66 -13.84 -8.98
CA MET A 33 2.54 -15.11 -9.72
C MET A 33 3.52 -16.18 -9.19
N ASP A 34 4.72 -15.78 -8.78
CA ASP A 34 5.75 -16.65 -8.20
C ASP A 34 5.50 -17.00 -6.72
N ARG A 35 4.40 -16.51 -6.13
CA ARG A 35 3.98 -16.71 -4.73
C ARG A 35 4.89 -16.07 -3.67
N LYS A 36 5.90 -15.31 -4.05
CA LYS A 36 6.91 -14.80 -3.11
C LYS A 36 6.49 -13.53 -2.40
N LEU A 37 5.74 -12.65 -3.09
CA LEU A 37 5.36 -11.34 -2.55
C LEU A 37 3.85 -11.27 -2.29
N LYS A 38 3.48 -11.00 -1.06
CA LYS A 38 2.14 -10.54 -0.68
C LYS A 38 2.08 -9.03 -0.90
N LYS A 39 1.14 -8.56 -1.71
CA LYS A 39 0.94 -7.13 -1.98
C LYS A 39 0.21 -6.45 -0.82
N ASP A 40 0.23 -5.12 -0.76
CA ASP A 40 -0.46 -4.39 0.32
C ASP A 40 -1.97 -4.72 0.39
N ALA A 41 -2.60 -4.95 -0.75
CA ALA A 41 -3.99 -5.40 -0.81
C ALA A 41 -4.24 -6.72 -0.05
N PHE A 42 -3.29 -7.66 -0.03
CA PHE A 42 -3.37 -8.87 0.79
C PHE A 42 -3.53 -8.53 2.27
N TYR A 43 -2.75 -7.58 2.76
CA TYR A 43 -2.79 -7.18 4.17
C TYR A 43 -4.04 -6.39 4.53
N LEU A 44 -4.62 -5.64 3.57
CA LEU A 44 -5.94 -5.03 3.77
C LEU A 44 -7.01 -6.08 4.03
N TYR A 45 -7.08 -7.11 3.18
CA TYR A 45 -8.02 -8.22 3.40
C TYR A 45 -7.70 -8.99 4.68
N LYS A 46 -6.42 -9.22 4.98
CA LYS A 46 -6.01 -9.84 6.24
C LYS A 46 -6.51 -9.04 7.45
N ALA A 47 -6.44 -7.71 7.40
CA ALA A 47 -6.92 -6.86 8.49
C ALA A 47 -8.42 -7.04 8.76
N HIS A 48 -9.22 -7.24 7.71
CA HIS A 48 -10.66 -7.41 7.83
C HIS A 48 -11.11 -8.84 8.17
N TRP A 49 -10.36 -9.85 7.71
CA TRP A 49 -10.84 -11.23 7.73
C TRP A 49 -10.10 -12.15 8.70
N SER A 50 -8.89 -11.78 9.11
CA SER A 50 -8.09 -12.59 10.00
C SER A 50 -8.27 -12.20 11.47
N SER A 51 -8.38 -13.19 12.34
CA SER A 51 -8.28 -12.99 13.78
C SER A 51 -6.84 -13.01 14.31
N GLU A 52 -5.87 -13.37 13.45
CA GLU A 52 -4.45 -13.38 13.82
C GLU A 52 -3.93 -11.94 13.84
N PRO A 53 -3.49 -11.42 15.02
CA PRO A 53 -3.04 -10.04 15.14
C PRO A 53 -1.75 -9.79 14.36
N PHE A 54 -1.67 -8.63 13.71
CA PHE A 54 -0.50 -8.23 12.93
C PHE A 54 -0.44 -6.71 12.77
N VAL A 55 0.74 -6.23 12.38
CA VAL A 55 1.01 -4.88 11.90
C VAL A 55 1.72 -4.98 10.55
N HIS A 56 1.37 -4.16 9.58
CA HIS A 56 2.00 -4.11 8.27
C HIS A 56 2.06 -2.68 7.75
N ILE A 57 3.26 -2.18 7.47
CA ILE A 57 3.46 -0.89 6.82
C ILE A 57 3.40 -1.08 5.31
N CYS A 58 2.50 -0.35 4.65
CA CYS A 58 2.32 -0.37 3.21
C CYS A 58 3.42 0.40 2.47
N GLY A 59 3.53 0.15 1.17
CA GLY A 59 4.44 0.89 0.30
C GLY A 59 5.91 0.57 0.52
N ARG A 60 6.26 -0.63 0.97
CA ARG A 60 7.64 -1.08 1.25
C ARG A 60 8.62 -0.89 0.11
N ARG A 61 8.14 -0.98 -1.13
CA ARG A 61 8.96 -0.83 -2.33
C ARG A 61 9.11 0.61 -2.77
N TYR A 62 8.29 1.52 -2.24
CA TYR A 62 8.40 2.95 -2.44
C TYR A 62 9.39 3.54 -1.43
N VAL A 63 10.67 3.26 -1.63
CA VAL A 63 11.75 3.70 -0.75
C VAL A 63 12.09 5.16 -1.01
N ASN A 64 12.35 5.52 -2.28
CA ASN A 64 12.70 6.88 -2.69
C ASN A 64 11.42 7.69 -2.94
N ARG A 65 11.17 8.68 -2.11
CA ARG A 65 9.97 9.52 -2.12
C ARG A 65 10.32 10.96 -2.45
N ALA A 66 9.52 11.63 -3.28
CA ALA A 66 9.78 12.99 -3.70
C ALA A 66 9.17 14.06 -2.78
N GLU A 67 8.20 13.68 -1.99
CA GLU A 67 7.44 14.56 -1.10
C GLU A 67 8.27 14.97 0.13
N ASP A 68 8.06 16.17 0.64
CA ASP A 68 8.63 16.61 1.94
C ASP A 68 7.84 16.10 3.13
N VAL A 69 6.55 15.77 2.90
CA VAL A 69 5.68 15.08 3.84
C VAL A 69 5.08 13.89 3.12
N THR A 70 5.33 12.70 3.62
CA THR A 70 4.86 11.46 3.00
C THR A 70 3.79 10.78 3.84
N GLU A 71 2.80 10.19 3.18
CA GLU A 71 1.83 9.33 3.87
C GLU A 71 2.46 7.96 4.17
N VAL A 72 2.46 7.59 5.43
CA VAL A 72 2.73 6.22 5.89
C VAL A 72 1.41 5.55 6.23
N LYS A 73 1.05 4.54 5.45
CA LYS A 73 -0.16 3.76 5.66
C LYS A 73 0.18 2.45 6.35
N VAL A 74 -0.59 2.11 7.37
CA VAL A 74 -0.42 0.87 8.15
C VAL A 74 -1.72 0.09 8.15
N TYR A 75 -1.64 -1.19 7.81
CA TYR A 75 -2.74 -2.13 7.98
C TYR A 75 -2.55 -2.97 9.24
N SER A 76 -3.59 -3.04 10.05
CA SER A 76 -3.62 -3.83 11.27
C SER A 76 -5.06 -4.20 11.65
N ASN A 77 -5.27 -5.35 12.25
CA ASN A 77 -6.54 -5.71 12.89
C ASN A 77 -6.57 -5.38 14.40
N LEU A 78 -5.53 -4.68 14.90
CA LEU A 78 -5.50 -4.12 16.24
C LEU A 78 -6.08 -2.71 16.25
N GLN A 79 -6.53 -2.25 17.42
CA GLN A 79 -7.30 -1.00 17.53
C GLN A 79 -6.44 0.26 17.68
N GLU A 80 -5.20 0.09 18.08
CA GLU A 80 -4.26 1.19 18.29
C GLU A 80 -2.93 0.87 17.63
N VAL A 81 -2.38 1.84 16.92
CA VAL A 81 -1.06 1.75 16.27
C VAL A 81 -0.26 3.00 16.60
N THR A 82 0.95 2.79 17.10
CA THR A 82 1.95 3.83 17.34
C THR A 82 2.98 3.82 16.23
N LEU A 83 3.22 4.97 15.61
CA LEU A 83 4.30 5.18 14.64
C LEU A 83 5.50 5.83 15.30
N SER A 84 6.68 5.31 15.02
CA SER A 84 7.95 5.90 15.42
C SER A 84 8.81 6.18 14.19
N VAL A 85 9.53 7.29 14.22
CA VAL A 85 10.49 7.73 13.18
C VAL A 85 11.86 7.83 13.84
N ASP A 86 12.84 7.10 13.31
CA ASP A 86 14.23 7.07 13.83
C ASP A 86 14.31 6.77 15.33
N GLY A 87 13.45 5.86 15.79
CA GLY A 87 13.36 5.43 17.18
C GLY A 87 12.62 6.39 18.13
N LYS A 88 12.09 7.50 17.62
CA LYS A 88 11.27 8.43 18.42
C LYS A 88 9.80 8.24 18.07
N GLU A 89 8.95 8.14 19.09
CA GLU A 89 7.51 8.11 18.90
C GLU A 89 7.05 9.42 18.25
N ALA A 90 6.32 9.29 17.14
CA ALA A 90 5.81 10.41 16.37
C ALA A 90 4.31 10.63 16.62
N GLU A 91 3.52 9.57 16.52
CA GLU A 91 2.06 9.66 16.66
C GLU A 91 1.46 8.30 17.00
N THR A 92 0.42 8.30 17.86
CA THR A 92 -0.42 7.13 18.12
C THR A 92 -1.83 7.38 17.60
N LYS A 93 -2.38 6.44 16.85
CA LYS A 93 -3.74 6.49 16.33
C LYS A 93 -4.57 5.31 16.80
N GLN A 94 -5.82 5.63 17.14
CA GLN A 94 -6.85 4.63 17.36
C GLN A 94 -7.73 4.51 16.11
N GLY A 95 -8.15 3.30 15.78
CA GLY A 95 -8.96 3.05 14.60
C GLY A 95 -9.13 1.57 14.30
N ARG A 96 -9.43 1.25 13.06
CA ARG A 96 -9.55 -0.14 12.59
C ARG A 96 -9.01 -0.27 11.17
N TYR A 97 -8.28 -1.32 10.94
CA TYR A 97 -7.85 -1.83 9.64
C TYR A 97 -6.85 -0.99 8.88
N CYS A 98 -7.03 0.34 8.84
CA CYS A 98 -6.17 1.24 8.07
C CYS A 98 -5.86 2.50 8.89
N PHE A 99 -4.58 2.71 9.17
CA PHE A 99 -4.06 3.88 9.89
C PHE A 99 -3.18 4.67 8.93
N ARG A 100 -3.36 6.00 8.88
CA ARG A 100 -2.62 6.89 7.99
C ARG A 100 -1.90 7.94 8.80
N PHE A 101 -0.61 8.08 8.60
CA PHE A 101 0.26 9.01 9.29
C PHE A 101 0.91 9.93 8.27
N GLN A 102 1.02 11.23 8.58
CA GLN A 102 1.76 12.19 7.78
C GLN A 102 3.14 12.38 8.41
N VAL A 103 4.18 11.98 7.70
CA VAL A 103 5.54 11.96 8.20
C VAL A 103 6.40 12.94 7.40
N PRO A 104 6.92 14.02 8.02
CA PRO A 104 7.94 14.85 7.38
C PRO A 104 9.21 14.03 7.14
N ILE A 105 9.79 14.15 5.94
CA ILE A 105 11.02 13.45 5.57
C ILE A 105 12.04 14.42 4.94
N SER A 106 13.31 14.24 5.30
CA SER A 106 14.40 15.11 4.83
C SER A 106 15.70 14.35 4.55
N GLY A 107 15.58 13.07 4.22
CA GLY A 107 16.71 12.17 4.01
C GLY A 107 16.27 10.75 4.22
N GLU A 108 17.18 9.92 4.70
CA GLU A 108 16.86 8.53 5.07
C GLU A 108 16.22 8.49 6.47
N HIS A 109 15.11 7.78 6.58
CA HIS A 109 14.38 7.56 7.82
C HIS A 109 14.00 6.11 7.98
N ARG A 110 14.04 5.64 9.22
CA ARG A 110 13.52 4.35 9.65
C ARG A 110 12.15 4.55 10.28
N ILE A 111 11.15 3.96 9.68
CA ILE A 111 9.75 4.04 10.12
C ILE A 111 9.35 2.72 10.75
N ARG A 112 8.92 2.76 11.99
CA ARG A 112 8.40 1.60 12.72
C ARG A 112 6.95 1.86 13.13
N ALA A 113 6.07 0.90 12.85
CA ALA A 113 4.72 0.86 13.36
C ALA A 113 4.59 -0.29 14.36
N ALA A 114 4.04 -0.01 15.53
CA ALA A 114 3.89 -0.98 16.61
C ALA A 114 2.47 -0.94 17.18
N ALA A 115 2.00 -2.09 17.66
CA ALA A 115 0.71 -2.23 18.32
C ALA A 115 0.74 -3.36 19.36
N LYS A 116 0.07 -3.15 20.50
CA LYS A 116 -0.04 -4.17 21.55
C LYS A 116 -1.14 -5.16 21.21
N SER A 117 -0.81 -6.42 21.28
CA SER A 117 -1.77 -7.52 21.13
C SER A 117 -2.13 -8.10 22.50
N GLU A 118 -3.33 -7.82 22.99
CA GLU A 118 -3.82 -8.44 24.23
C GLU A 118 -3.85 -9.97 24.12
N ARG A 119 -4.19 -10.50 22.94
CA ARG A 119 -4.29 -11.94 22.70
C ARG A 119 -2.94 -12.65 22.79
N LYS A 120 -1.85 -11.99 22.35
CA LYS A 120 -0.49 -12.56 22.39
C LYS A 120 0.30 -12.12 23.61
N GLY A 121 -0.15 -11.08 24.33
CA GLY A 121 0.57 -10.50 25.45
C GLY A 121 1.88 -9.82 25.05
N GLU A 122 2.07 -9.52 23.77
CA GLU A 122 3.30 -8.96 23.21
C GLU A 122 3.03 -7.76 22.30
N GLU A 123 4.04 -6.95 22.05
CA GLU A 123 4.03 -5.91 21.04
C GLU A 123 4.37 -6.52 19.68
N LEU A 124 3.50 -6.27 18.72
CA LEU A 124 3.73 -6.60 17.31
C LEU A 124 4.17 -5.35 16.57
N TRP A 125 5.13 -5.49 15.69
CA TRP A 125 5.66 -4.36 14.95
C TRP A 125 6.07 -4.72 13.53
N ASP A 126 6.19 -3.69 12.73
CA ASP A 126 6.72 -3.73 11.38
C ASP A 126 7.60 -2.51 11.12
N GLU A 127 8.60 -2.62 10.25
CA GLU A 127 9.57 -1.56 10.01
C GLU A 127 9.94 -1.49 8.52
N ILE A 128 10.11 -0.27 8.04
CA ILE A 128 10.63 0.04 6.70
C ILE A 128 11.65 1.18 6.77
N SER A 129 12.53 1.25 5.76
CA SER A 129 13.33 2.45 5.49
C SER A 129 12.76 3.20 4.30
N ILE A 130 12.74 4.52 4.38
CA ILE A 130 12.35 5.42 3.31
C ILE A 130 13.39 6.53 3.17
N CYS A 131 13.49 7.14 1.99
CA CYS A 131 14.44 8.21 1.72
C CYS A 131 13.77 9.33 0.93
N ARG A 132 13.97 10.59 1.35
CA ARG A 132 13.61 11.75 0.54
C ARG A 132 14.57 11.84 -0.64
N SER A 133 14.04 11.84 -1.85
CA SER A 133 14.81 11.87 -3.09
C SER A 133 14.17 12.78 -4.12
N GLU A 134 14.98 13.50 -4.90
CA GLU A 134 14.47 14.25 -6.05
C GLU A 134 13.93 13.33 -7.16
N LYS A 135 14.35 12.07 -7.18
CA LYS A 135 13.93 11.06 -8.14
C LYS A 135 13.20 9.93 -7.40
N PRO A 136 11.88 10.01 -7.30
CA PRO A 136 11.10 8.96 -6.63
C PRO A 136 11.12 7.65 -7.42
N ASP A 137 10.81 6.56 -6.75
CA ASP A 137 10.72 5.25 -7.38
C ASP A 137 9.58 5.22 -8.41
N PRO A 138 9.87 4.99 -9.70
CA PRO A 138 8.88 5.12 -10.77
C PRO A 138 7.77 4.08 -10.71
N SER A 139 7.96 3.00 -9.95
CA SER A 139 6.94 1.95 -9.77
C SER A 139 5.69 2.42 -9.01
N TYR A 140 5.73 3.62 -8.43
CA TYR A 140 4.59 4.23 -7.73
C TYR A 140 4.06 5.48 -8.42
N GLN A 141 4.58 5.79 -9.60
CA GLN A 141 4.11 6.86 -10.44
C GLN A 141 3.44 6.28 -11.69
N PHE A 142 2.30 6.83 -12.04
CA PHE A 142 1.60 6.48 -13.25
C PHE A 142 1.67 7.66 -14.20
N ILE A 143 2.18 7.39 -15.40
CA ILE A 143 2.21 8.39 -16.47
C ILE A 143 0.87 8.30 -17.19
N GLN A 144 0.08 9.34 -17.07
CA GLN A 144 -1.11 9.53 -17.87
C GLN A 144 -0.83 10.39 -19.11
N LYS A 145 -1.77 10.37 -20.05
CA LYS A 145 -1.81 11.30 -21.17
C LYS A 145 -1.91 12.73 -20.61
N GLY A 146 -0.78 13.39 -20.42
CA GLY A 146 -0.68 14.75 -19.90
C GLY A 146 -0.09 14.92 -18.50
N GLY A 147 0.36 13.88 -17.81
CA GLY A 147 1.00 14.06 -16.50
C GLY A 147 1.33 12.80 -15.72
N VAL A 148 1.98 12.99 -14.61
CA VAL A 148 2.21 11.95 -13.60
C VAL A 148 1.10 12.05 -12.56
N VAL A 149 0.38 10.97 -12.32
CA VAL A 149 -0.65 10.93 -11.27
C VAL A 149 -0.11 10.14 -10.08
N ASN A 150 -0.15 10.74 -8.90
CA ASN A 150 0.10 10.04 -7.67
C ASN A 150 -1.19 9.29 -7.25
N TRP A 151 -1.17 7.98 -7.29
CA TRP A 151 -2.34 7.15 -6.98
C TRP A 151 -2.86 7.26 -5.54
N PHE A 152 -2.11 7.91 -4.68
CA PHE A 152 -2.49 8.05 -3.27
C PHE A 152 -3.24 9.36 -2.98
N ASP A 153 -3.21 10.32 -3.91
CA ASP A 153 -3.97 11.57 -3.79
C ASP A 153 -5.29 11.46 -4.52
N LYS A 154 -6.36 11.20 -3.78
CA LYS A 154 -7.71 11.18 -4.35
C LYS A 154 -8.16 12.53 -4.93
N GLU A 155 -7.52 13.61 -4.48
CA GLU A 155 -7.82 14.96 -4.95
C GLU A 155 -7.28 15.22 -6.36
N ASP A 156 -6.22 14.49 -6.76
CA ASP A 156 -5.69 14.52 -8.13
C ASP A 156 -6.47 13.61 -9.10
N PHE A 157 -7.46 12.90 -8.58
CA PHE A 157 -8.35 12.03 -9.33
C PHE A 157 -9.49 12.85 -9.94
N ASP A 158 -9.24 13.46 -11.05
CA ASP A 158 -10.31 13.93 -11.94
C ASP A 158 -10.86 12.72 -12.72
N GLU A 159 -12.13 12.38 -12.49
CA GLU A 159 -12.81 11.29 -13.21
C GLU A 159 -12.73 11.47 -14.73
N SER A 160 -12.58 12.69 -15.23
CA SER A 160 -12.37 12.99 -16.66
C SER A 160 -11.01 12.45 -17.18
N CYS A 161 -10.05 12.21 -16.29
CA CYS A 161 -8.76 11.61 -16.63
C CYS A 161 -8.84 10.11 -16.88
N TYR A 162 -9.94 9.46 -16.48
CA TYR A 162 -10.17 8.02 -16.64
C TYR A 162 -11.22 7.76 -17.68
N SER A 163 -10.83 7.76 -18.91
CA SER A 163 -11.63 7.04 -19.90
C SER A 163 -11.43 5.54 -19.62
N ILE A 164 -12.53 4.86 -19.28
CA ILE A 164 -12.61 3.39 -19.15
C ILE A 164 -12.05 2.67 -20.39
N LYS A 165 -11.91 3.38 -21.48
CA LYS A 165 -11.33 2.91 -22.76
C LYS A 165 -9.81 3.00 -22.80
N ASP A 166 -9.20 3.78 -21.94
CA ASP A 166 -7.76 3.84 -21.79
C ASP A 166 -7.31 2.74 -20.82
N THR A 167 -6.16 2.23 -20.99
CA THR A 167 -5.45 1.06 -20.44
C THR A 167 -5.74 0.67 -18.96
N TYR A 168 -6.45 1.48 -18.21
CA TYR A 168 -6.72 1.31 -16.77
C TYR A 168 -8.19 1.06 -16.40
N GLY A 169 -9.09 1.10 -17.35
CA GLY A 169 -10.52 0.91 -17.09
C GLY A 169 -10.88 -0.42 -16.45
N SER A 170 -10.02 -1.41 -16.56
CA SER A 170 -10.19 -2.71 -15.92
C SER A 170 -9.68 -2.76 -14.47
N LEU A 171 -8.95 -1.76 -13.99
CA LEU A 171 -8.45 -1.70 -12.63
C LEU A 171 -9.41 -1.03 -11.65
N LEU A 172 -10.36 -0.27 -12.17
CA LEU A 172 -11.32 0.53 -11.40
C LEU A 172 -12.77 0.02 -11.50
N ALA A 173 -13.02 -1.00 -12.31
CA ALA A 173 -14.34 -1.64 -12.45
C ALA A 173 -14.58 -2.74 -11.41
#